data_244b4914cd45aa672ffeeccad9efd517
#
_entry.id   244b4914cd45aa672ffeeccad9efd517
#
_cell.length_a   1.000
_cell.length_b   1.000
_cell.length_c   1.000
_cell.angle_alpha   90.00
_cell.angle_beta   90.00
_cell.angle_gamma   90.00
#
_symmetry.space_group_name_H-M   'P 1'
#
loop_
_entity.id
_entity.type
_entity.pdbx_description
1 polymer ?
#
loop_
_entity_poly.entity_id
_entity_poly.type
_entity_poly.pdbx_seq_one_letter_code
_entity_poly.pdbx_strand_id
1 'polypeptide(L)'
;RSKTSLLKLFYRQEKPNQGLISLDGKPLDQMSVKETAKQMAVITQFNQLQFDCTVEEIVMLGRTPHLSFLQKEKDRDFALVEDALVKVDLLEKRNRLYSSLSGGEKQRVLLARALAQEPTLLLLDEPTNHLDIKYQLDLLTIVKNLQINVLAVLHDIQLACRYSDYLYLMKEGEIVYQGTPKETITPESLQAVYGVQSKVTWTEDQQAMIHYL
;
A
#
# COMPACT_ATOMS: atom_id res chain seq x y z
N ARG A 1 -12.07 6.22 10.12
CA ARG A 1 -10.96 6.58 11.05
C ARG A 1 -10.27 5.35 11.66
N SER A 2 -10.97 4.24 11.94
CA SER A 2 -10.38 3.07 12.60
C SER A 2 -9.36 2.29 11.75
N LYS A 3 -9.55 2.19 10.42
CA LYS A 3 -8.64 1.45 9.53
C LYS A 3 -7.27 2.12 9.44
N THR A 4 -7.22 3.42 9.16
CA THR A 4 -5.99 4.22 9.15
C THR A 4 -5.30 4.23 10.51
N SER A 5 -6.07 4.28 11.63
CA SER A 5 -5.49 4.18 12.97
C SER A 5 -4.81 2.84 13.21
N LEU A 6 -5.38 1.73 12.72
CA LEU A 6 -4.73 0.42 12.79
C LEU A 6 -3.41 0.39 12.00
N LEU A 7 -3.38 0.94 10.78
CA LEU A 7 -2.13 1.04 10.01
C LEU A 7 -1.07 1.87 10.73
N LYS A 8 -1.45 2.97 11.40
CA LYS A 8 -0.54 3.83 12.18
C LYS A 8 0.16 3.08 13.30
N LEU A 9 -0.49 2.09 13.89
CA LEU A 9 0.14 1.19 14.86
C LEU A 9 1.20 0.30 14.20
N PHE A 10 0.91 -0.25 13.01
CA PHE A 10 1.86 -1.12 12.28
C PHE A 10 3.11 -0.36 11.84
N TYR A 11 2.98 0.86 11.32
CA TYR A 11 4.17 1.65 10.96
C TYR A 11 4.69 2.56 12.07
N ARG A 12 4.27 2.29 13.34
CA ARG A 12 4.84 2.86 14.57
C ARG A 12 4.66 4.37 14.71
N GLN A 13 3.69 4.97 14.02
CA GLN A 13 3.31 6.37 14.23
C GLN A 13 2.55 6.52 15.57
N GLU A 14 1.81 5.50 15.95
CA GLU A 14 1.11 5.39 17.23
C GLU A 14 1.56 4.10 17.95
N LYS A 15 1.42 4.08 19.29
CA LYS A 15 1.70 2.89 20.09
C LYS A 15 0.39 2.23 20.51
N PRO A 16 0.31 0.88 20.51
CA PRO A 16 -0.85 0.19 21.03
C PRO A 16 -0.95 0.41 22.55
N ASN A 17 -2.16 0.65 23.04
CA ASN A 17 -2.41 0.74 24.48
C ASN A 17 -2.31 -0.63 25.14
N GLN A 18 -2.68 -1.68 24.41
CA GLN A 18 -2.64 -3.08 24.86
C GLN A 18 -2.32 -3.98 23.64
N GLY A 19 -1.83 -5.17 23.94
CA GLY A 19 -1.46 -6.14 22.90
C GLY A 19 -0.04 -5.96 22.38
N LEU A 20 0.33 -6.80 21.43
CA LEU A 20 1.65 -6.87 20.82
C LEU A 20 1.51 -6.89 19.30
N ILE A 21 2.39 -6.16 18.62
CA ILE A 21 2.52 -6.21 17.15
C ILE A 21 3.90 -6.80 16.85
N SER A 22 3.93 -7.84 16.03
CA SER A 22 5.19 -8.46 15.61
C SER A 22 5.30 -8.47 14.08
N LEU A 23 6.52 -8.38 13.59
CA LEU A 23 6.89 -8.53 12.18
C LEU A 23 7.87 -9.71 12.10
N ASP A 24 7.52 -10.73 11.33
CA ASP A 24 8.27 -11.98 11.20
C ASP A 24 8.66 -12.60 12.56
N GLY A 25 7.70 -12.60 13.51
CA GLY A 25 7.86 -13.14 14.86
C GLY A 25 8.61 -12.26 15.84
N LYS A 26 9.21 -11.12 15.41
CA LYS A 26 9.91 -10.19 16.30
C LYS A 26 8.98 -9.03 16.68
N PRO A 27 8.79 -8.73 17.98
CA PRO A 27 8.00 -7.59 18.43
C PRO A 27 8.52 -6.27 17.86
N LEU A 28 7.63 -5.41 17.35
CA LEU A 28 8.03 -4.13 16.73
C LEU A 28 8.70 -3.17 17.70
N ASP A 29 8.35 -3.21 18.99
CA ASP A 29 8.94 -2.38 20.03
C ASP A 29 10.41 -2.77 20.34
N GLN A 30 10.80 -4.01 20.01
CA GLN A 30 12.19 -4.52 20.14
C GLN A 30 13.03 -4.28 18.87
N MET A 31 12.43 -3.76 17.79
CA MET A 31 13.14 -3.44 16.55
C MET A 31 13.53 -1.96 16.54
N SER A 32 14.73 -1.65 16.06
CA SER A 32 15.07 -0.27 15.71
C SER A 32 14.22 0.24 14.55
N VAL A 33 14.08 1.56 14.42
CA VAL A 33 13.38 2.18 13.26
C VAL A 33 14.04 1.76 11.95
N LYS A 34 15.37 1.67 11.93
CA LYS A 34 16.15 1.27 10.74
C LYS A 34 15.91 -0.20 10.37
N GLU A 35 15.82 -1.11 11.35
CA GLU A 35 15.48 -2.52 11.10
C GLU A 35 14.06 -2.67 10.55
N THR A 36 13.09 -1.97 11.15
CA THR A 36 11.71 -1.98 10.65
C THR A 36 11.64 -1.42 9.22
N ALA A 37 12.33 -0.30 8.95
CA ALA A 37 12.35 0.34 7.63
C ALA A 37 13.05 -0.49 6.55
N LYS A 38 13.86 -1.48 6.87
CA LYS A 38 14.40 -2.43 5.88
C LYS A 38 13.42 -3.52 5.46
N GLN A 39 12.41 -3.78 6.28
CA GLN A 39 11.45 -4.87 6.04
C GLN A 39 10.06 -4.35 5.65
N MET A 40 9.70 -3.15 6.10
CA MET A 40 8.37 -2.57 5.94
C MET A 40 8.48 -1.22 5.23
N ALA A 41 7.86 -1.10 4.07
CA ALA A 41 7.66 0.18 3.40
C ALA A 41 6.21 0.65 3.57
N VAL A 42 6.01 1.97 3.60
CA VAL A 42 4.71 2.58 3.85
C VAL A 42 4.42 3.67 2.82
N ILE A 43 3.24 3.61 2.20
CA ILE A 43 2.69 4.69 1.39
C ILE A 43 1.47 5.22 2.11
N THR A 44 1.56 6.47 2.60
CA THR A 44 0.46 7.17 3.28
C THR A 44 -0.23 8.15 2.33
N GLN A 45 -1.46 8.54 2.66
CA GLN A 45 -2.27 9.48 1.87
C GLN A 45 -1.62 10.86 1.68
N PHE A 46 -0.76 11.31 2.60
CA PHE A 46 -0.15 12.65 2.61
C PHE A 46 1.34 12.60 2.28
N ASN A 47 1.68 12.30 1.05
CA ASN A 47 3.06 12.39 0.55
C ASN A 47 3.19 13.52 -0.49
N GLN A 48 2.83 14.75 -0.13
CA GLN A 48 3.16 15.91 -0.96
C GLN A 48 4.63 16.28 -0.76
N LEU A 49 5.47 15.79 -1.64
CA LEU A 49 6.84 16.28 -1.76
C LEU A 49 6.79 17.63 -2.48
N GLN A 50 7.25 18.68 -1.81
CA GLN A 50 7.27 20.05 -2.33
C GLN A 50 8.64 20.45 -2.89
N PHE A 51 9.52 19.47 -3.16
CA PHE A 51 10.85 19.74 -3.64
C PHE A 51 10.94 19.53 -5.16
N ASP A 52 11.76 20.35 -5.81
CA ASP A 52 12.13 20.20 -7.23
C ASP A 52 13.18 19.08 -7.41
N CYS A 53 12.76 17.85 -7.06
CA CYS A 53 13.56 16.66 -7.27
C CYS A 53 13.11 15.92 -8.53
N THR A 54 14.03 15.24 -9.18
CA THR A 54 13.73 14.30 -10.25
C THR A 54 13.06 13.04 -9.70
N VAL A 55 12.41 12.30 -10.58
CA VAL A 55 11.80 11.01 -10.24
C VAL A 55 12.84 10.05 -9.65
N GLU A 56 14.02 9.95 -10.25
CA GLU A 56 15.11 9.10 -9.78
C GLU A 56 15.57 9.48 -8.37
N GLU A 57 15.78 10.78 -8.10
CA GLU A 57 16.17 11.25 -6.77
C GLU A 57 15.15 10.88 -5.69
N ILE A 58 13.85 11.01 -6.00
CA ILE A 58 12.79 10.61 -5.06
C ILE A 58 12.80 9.10 -4.80
N VAL A 59 12.96 8.30 -5.84
CA VAL A 59 13.01 6.83 -5.69
C VAL A 59 14.25 6.41 -4.93
N MET A 60 15.39 7.10 -5.13
CA MET A 60 16.65 6.87 -4.40
C MET A 60 16.49 7.08 -2.89
N LEU A 61 15.60 7.97 -2.44
CA LEU A 61 15.29 8.10 -1.00
C LEU A 61 14.81 6.79 -0.36
N GLY A 62 14.26 5.87 -1.14
CA GLY A 62 13.91 4.53 -0.69
C GLY A 62 15.13 3.72 -0.19
N ARG A 63 16.33 4.05 -0.62
CA ARG A 63 17.56 3.37 -0.20
C ARG A 63 18.10 3.84 1.16
N THR A 64 17.58 4.95 1.70
CA THR A 64 18.03 5.55 2.97
C THR A 64 18.19 4.55 4.12
N PRO A 65 17.28 3.57 4.38
CA PRO A 65 17.45 2.60 5.45
C PRO A 65 18.66 1.68 5.30
N HIS A 66 19.16 1.51 4.07
CA HIS A 66 20.31 0.64 3.76
C HIS A 66 21.65 1.38 3.80
N LEU A 67 21.62 2.71 3.74
CA LEU A 67 22.83 3.54 3.76
C LEU A 67 23.27 3.84 5.20
N SER A 68 24.59 3.99 5.38
CA SER A 68 25.18 4.55 6.60
C SER A 68 25.25 6.07 6.48
N PHE A 69 25.35 6.79 7.61
CA PHE A 69 25.26 8.26 7.70
C PHE A 69 26.20 9.04 6.75
N LEU A 70 27.35 8.46 6.35
CA LEU A 70 28.32 9.08 5.43
C LEU A 70 28.52 8.25 4.17
N GLN A 71 27.70 7.26 3.93
CA GLN A 71 27.84 6.37 2.79
C GLN A 71 27.13 6.97 1.58
N LYS A 72 27.87 7.12 0.47
CA LYS A 72 27.29 7.45 -0.83
C LYS A 72 26.59 6.22 -1.43
N GLU A 73 25.63 6.48 -2.29
CA GLU A 73 24.93 5.47 -3.09
C GLU A 73 25.96 4.71 -3.95
N LYS A 74 25.73 3.42 -4.10
CA LYS A 74 26.54 2.50 -4.90
C LYS A 74 25.81 2.08 -6.16
N ASP A 75 26.52 1.50 -7.11
CA ASP A 75 25.95 0.97 -8.36
C ASP A 75 24.76 0.05 -8.10
N ARG A 76 24.79 -0.74 -7.02
CA ARG A 76 23.66 -1.56 -6.59
C ARG A 76 22.41 -0.72 -6.27
N ASP A 77 22.55 0.41 -5.61
CA ASP A 77 21.41 1.25 -5.23
C ASP A 77 20.78 1.87 -6.49
N PHE A 78 21.57 2.29 -7.46
CA PHE A 78 21.07 2.77 -8.75
C PHE A 78 20.37 1.66 -9.53
N ALA A 79 20.90 0.44 -9.55
CA ALA A 79 20.24 -0.71 -10.19
C ALA A 79 18.90 -1.04 -9.56
N LEU A 80 18.76 -0.95 -8.22
CA LEU A 80 17.51 -1.18 -7.51
C LEU A 80 16.48 -0.07 -7.76
N VAL A 81 16.93 1.17 -7.90
CA VAL A 81 16.09 2.31 -8.30
C VAL A 81 15.57 2.12 -9.71
N GLU A 82 16.44 1.70 -10.64
CA GLU A 82 16.05 1.41 -12.03
C GLU A 82 15.02 0.27 -12.09
N ASP A 83 15.27 -0.85 -11.41
CA ASP A 83 14.31 -1.96 -11.32
C ASP A 83 12.95 -1.53 -10.75
N ALA A 84 12.96 -0.70 -9.70
CA ALA A 84 11.74 -0.15 -9.13
C ALA A 84 10.98 0.74 -10.12
N LEU A 85 11.68 1.56 -10.90
CA LEU A 85 11.09 2.42 -11.94
C LEU A 85 10.52 1.59 -13.11
N VAL A 86 11.18 0.51 -13.50
CA VAL A 86 10.65 -0.45 -14.49
C VAL A 86 9.35 -1.06 -14.01
N LYS A 87 9.30 -1.55 -12.76
CA LYS A 87 8.10 -2.17 -12.18
C LYS A 87 6.86 -1.27 -12.19
N VAL A 88 7.05 0.05 -12.13
CA VAL A 88 5.95 1.02 -12.14
C VAL A 88 5.78 1.74 -13.49
N ASP A 89 6.47 1.31 -14.53
CA ASP A 89 6.43 1.90 -15.88
C ASP A 89 6.75 3.41 -15.89
N LEU A 90 7.86 3.79 -15.25
CA LEU A 90 8.32 5.19 -15.16
C LEU A 90 9.81 5.37 -15.50
N LEU A 91 10.50 4.35 -16.00
CA LEU A 91 11.94 4.44 -16.30
C LEU A 91 12.27 5.59 -17.26
N GLU A 92 11.48 5.75 -18.33
CA GLU A 92 11.66 6.82 -19.33
C GLU A 92 11.46 8.24 -18.75
N LYS A 93 10.89 8.33 -17.54
CA LYS A 93 10.64 9.60 -16.84
C LYS A 93 11.61 9.86 -15.68
N ARG A 94 12.65 9.03 -15.54
CA ARG A 94 13.59 9.10 -14.41
C ARG A 94 14.19 10.49 -14.16
N ASN A 95 14.46 11.24 -15.24
CA ASN A 95 15.07 12.58 -15.19
C ASN A 95 14.03 13.71 -15.15
N ARG A 96 12.73 13.42 -15.17
CA ARG A 96 11.69 14.45 -15.06
C ARG A 96 11.54 14.94 -13.63
N LEU A 97 11.18 16.21 -13.48
CA LEU A 97 10.81 16.76 -12.19
C LEU A 97 9.49 16.13 -11.71
N TYR A 98 9.46 15.73 -10.45
CA TYR A 98 8.26 15.16 -9.83
C TYR A 98 7.05 16.12 -9.88
N SER A 99 7.31 17.43 -9.74
CA SER A 99 6.28 18.46 -9.82
C SER A 99 5.52 18.44 -11.16
N SER A 100 6.18 18.06 -12.27
CA SER A 100 5.61 18.03 -13.62
C SER A 100 4.75 16.79 -13.92
N LEU A 101 4.68 15.81 -13.02
CA LEU A 101 3.95 14.57 -13.22
C LEU A 101 2.47 14.72 -12.91
N SER A 102 1.64 13.89 -13.58
CA SER A 102 0.22 13.69 -13.22
C SER A 102 0.07 13.06 -11.84
N GLY A 103 -1.13 13.15 -11.24
CA GLY A 103 -1.41 12.53 -9.93
C GLY A 103 -1.15 11.03 -9.90
N GLY A 104 -1.57 10.29 -10.95
CA GLY A 104 -1.32 8.86 -11.06
C GLY A 104 0.17 8.50 -11.21
N GLU A 105 0.93 9.30 -11.96
CA GLU A 105 2.38 9.13 -12.07
C GLU A 105 3.08 9.41 -10.73
N LYS A 106 2.68 10.47 -10.03
CA LYS A 106 3.18 10.77 -8.69
C LYS A 106 2.98 9.61 -7.72
N GLN A 107 1.81 8.99 -7.76
CA GLN A 107 1.53 7.83 -6.91
C GLN A 107 2.40 6.62 -7.29
N ARG A 108 2.67 6.39 -8.57
CA ARG A 108 3.60 5.35 -9.03
C ARG A 108 5.05 5.64 -8.64
N VAL A 109 5.49 6.90 -8.62
CA VAL A 109 6.81 7.27 -8.08
C VAL A 109 6.92 6.93 -6.59
N LEU A 110 5.88 7.19 -5.79
CA LEU A 110 5.86 6.82 -4.38
C LEU A 110 5.92 5.30 -4.19
N LEU A 111 5.23 4.55 -5.07
CA LEU A 111 5.33 3.09 -5.08
C LEU A 111 6.75 2.62 -5.44
N ALA A 112 7.38 3.20 -6.47
CA ALA A 112 8.76 2.89 -6.84
C ALA A 112 9.73 3.17 -5.69
N ARG A 113 9.57 4.31 -4.99
CA ARG A 113 10.37 4.63 -3.79
C ARG A 113 10.21 3.57 -2.71
N ALA A 114 8.98 3.10 -2.45
CA ALA A 114 8.73 2.05 -1.50
C ALA A 114 9.36 0.71 -1.93
N LEU A 115 9.30 0.38 -3.21
CA LEU A 115 9.92 -0.84 -3.77
C LEU A 115 11.46 -0.80 -3.75
N ALA A 116 12.06 0.36 -4.01
CA ALA A 116 13.50 0.55 -3.92
C ALA A 116 14.05 0.29 -2.50
N GLN A 117 13.20 0.32 -1.48
CA GLN A 117 13.54 -0.06 -0.10
C GLN A 117 13.74 -1.57 0.08
N GLU A 118 13.40 -2.40 -0.92
CA GLU A 118 13.41 -3.89 -0.86
C GLU A 118 12.57 -4.44 0.34
N PRO A 119 11.32 -4.00 0.55
CA PRO A 119 10.53 -4.43 1.69
C PRO A 119 10.01 -5.87 1.50
N THR A 120 9.80 -6.58 2.61
CA THR A 120 9.03 -7.83 2.64
C THR A 120 7.54 -7.60 2.88
N LEU A 121 7.20 -6.42 3.43
CA LEU A 121 5.83 -5.97 3.68
C LEU A 121 5.63 -4.53 3.18
N LEU A 122 4.61 -4.32 2.34
CA LEU A 122 4.18 -3.01 1.87
C LEU A 122 2.84 -2.63 2.53
N LEU A 123 2.80 -1.51 3.22
CA LEU A 123 1.58 -0.93 3.79
C LEU A 123 1.08 0.20 2.89
N LEU A 124 -0.19 0.14 2.51
CA LEU A 124 -0.84 1.12 1.65
C LEU A 124 -2.05 1.72 2.38
N ASP A 125 -1.98 3.00 2.71
CA ASP A 125 -3.09 3.72 3.35
C ASP A 125 -3.85 4.53 2.29
N GLU A 126 -4.96 3.97 1.82
CA GLU A 126 -5.86 4.56 0.82
C GLU A 126 -5.14 4.98 -0.48
N PRO A 127 -4.37 4.08 -1.11
CA PRO A 127 -3.49 4.42 -2.22
C PRO A 127 -4.22 4.87 -3.49
N THR A 128 -5.52 4.60 -3.58
CA THR A 128 -6.38 4.91 -4.73
C THR A 128 -7.17 6.20 -4.59
N ASN A 129 -7.10 6.88 -3.45
CA ASN A 129 -7.85 8.11 -3.23
C ASN A 129 -7.43 9.22 -4.19
N HIS A 130 -8.42 9.97 -4.68
CA HIS A 130 -8.24 11.08 -5.62
C HIS A 130 -7.64 10.72 -6.98
N LEU A 131 -7.57 9.43 -7.32
CA LEU A 131 -7.16 8.96 -8.64
C LEU A 131 -8.40 8.66 -9.51
N ASP A 132 -8.30 8.97 -10.79
CA ASP A 132 -9.25 8.49 -11.77
C ASP A 132 -9.23 6.96 -11.86
N ILE A 133 -10.36 6.35 -12.23
CA ILE A 133 -10.54 4.89 -12.20
C ILE A 133 -9.45 4.13 -12.98
N LYS A 134 -8.98 4.66 -14.10
CA LYS A 134 -7.88 4.06 -14.87
C LYS A 134 -6.62 3.93 -14.01
N TYR A 135 -6.21 5.01 -13.34
CA TYR A 135 -5.00 5.03 -12.53
C TYR A 135 -5.13 4.21 -11.25
N GLN A 136 -6.35 4.07 -10.69
CA GLN A 136 -6.63 3.16 -9.58
C GLN A 136 -6.39 1.70 -9.99
N LEU A 137 -6.94 1.30 -11.16
CA LEU A 137 -6.79 -0.05 -11.70
C LEU A 137 -5.32 -0.36 -12.05
N ASP A 138 -4.64 0.57 -12.71
CA ASP A 138 -3.23 0.44 -13.07
C ASP A 138 -2.36 0.23 -11.83
N LEU A 139 -2.53 1.08 -10.80
CA LEU A 139 -1.78 0.99 -9.54
C LEU A 139 -2.02 -0.35 -8.83
N LEU A 140 -3.29 -0.75 -8.66
CA LEU A 140 -3.62 -2.00 -7.98
C LEU A 140 -3.17 -3.23 -8.77
N THR A 141 -3.15 -3.15 -10.10
CA THR A 141 -2.61 -4.21 -10.96
C THR A 141 -1.10 -4.36 -10.76
N ILE A 142 -0.36 -3.24 -10.68
CA ILE A 142 1.07 -3.28 -10.34
C ILE A 142 1.26 -3.92 -8.97
N VAL A 143 0.52 -3.46 -7.96
CA VAL A 143 0.61 -3.97 -6.59
C VAL A 143 0.31 -5.47 -6.51
N LYS A 144 -0.74 -5.94 -7.21
CA LYS A 144 -1.12 -7.37 -7.24
C LYS A 144 -0.02 -8.27 -7.82
N ASN A 145 0.77 -7.74 -8.74
CA ASN A 145 1.87 -8.49 -9.39
C ASN A 145 3.18 -8.45 -8.61
N LEU A 146 3.24 -7.72 -7.49
CA LEU A 146 4.41 -7.72 -6.63
C LEU A 146 4.54 -9.07 -5.89
N GLN A 147 5.77 -9.56 -5.78
CA GLN A 147 6.10 -10.80 -5.06
C GLN A 147 6.43 -10.52 -3.58
N ILE A 148 5.63 -9.66 -2.94
CA ILE A 148 5.78 -9.27 -1.52
C ILE A 148 4.42 -9.25 -0.84
N ASN A 149 4.41 -9.31 0.49
CA ASN A 149 3.19 -9.16 1.26
C ASN A 149 2.70 -7.70 1.18
N VAL A 150 1.40 -7.52 0.97
CA VAL A 150 0.78 -6.20 0.92
C VAL A 150 -0.40 -6.15 1.87
N LEU A 151 -0.43 -5.13 2.73
CA LEU A 151 -1.60 -4.80 3.53
C LEU A 151 -2.11 -3.41 3.10
N ALA A 152 -3.30 -3.37 2.55
CA ALA A 152 -3.89 -2.14 2.02
C ALA A 152 -5.21 -1.79 2.72
N VAL A 153 -5.41 -0.51 2.99
CA VAL A 153 -6.73 0.04 3.29
C VAL A 153 -7.34 0.54 1.99
N LEU A 154 -8.49 -0.04 1.64
CA LEU A 154 -9.27 0.36 0.47
C LEU A 154 -10.67 0.78 0.91
N HIS A 155 -11.26 1.77 0.22
CA HIS A 155 -12.63 2.21 0.44
C HIS A 155 -13.62 1.52 -0.50
N ASP A 156 -13.19 1.25 -1.71
CA ASP A 156 -14.00 0.57 -2.72
C ASP A 156 -14.00 -0.94 -2.49
N ILE A 157 -15.18 -1.49 -2.21
CA ILE A 157 -15.37 -2.91 -1.90
C ILE A 157 -15.11 -3.77 -3.16
N GLN A 158 -15.49 -3.29 -4.34
CA GLN A 158 -15.27 -4.05 -5.58
C GLN A 158 -13.78 -4.14 -5.91
N LEU A 159 -13.03 -3.03 -5.74
CA LEU A 159 -11.58 -3.03 -5.89
C LEU A 159 -10.91 -3.93 -4.83
N ALA A 160 -11.38 -3.89 -3.58
CA ALA A 160 -10.87 -4.77 -2.53
C ALA A 160 -11.10 -6.24 -2.89
N CYS A 161 -12.30 -6.63 -3.36
CA CYS A 161 -12.58 -8.00 -3.81
C CYS A 161 -11.68 -8.45 -4.97
N ARG A 162 -11.46 -7.56 -5.93
CA ARG A 162 -10.73 -7.89 -7.16
C ARG A 162 -9.23 -8.06 -6.93
N TYR A 163 -8.64 -7.27 -6.04
CA TYR A 163 -7.19 -7.19 -5.90
C TYR A 163 -6.63 -7.84 -4.63
N SER A 164 -7.48 -8.25 -3.67
CA SER A 164 -7.02 -8.87 -2.42
C SER A 164 -7.24 -10.38 -2.44
N ASP A 165 -6.34 -11.10 -1.79
CA ASP A 165 -6.46 -12.54 -1.55
C ASP A 165 -7.22 -12.82 -0.25
N TYR A 166 -7.18 -11.87 0.69
CA TYR A 166 -7.81 -11.95 1.99
C TYR A 166 -8.35 -10.58 2.42
N LEU A 167 -9.51 -10.54 3.05
CA LEU A 167 -10.18 -9.31 3.49
C LEU A 167 -10.41 -9.32 5.00
N TYR A 168 -10.30 -8.14 5.59
CA TYR A 168 -10.74 -7.83 6.93
C TYR A 168 -11.77 -6.72 6.87
N LEU A 169 -13.02 -6.98 7.30
CA LEU A 169 -14.03 -5.95 7.45
C LEU A 169 -14.04 -5.44 8.88
N MET A 170 -13.90 -4.13 9.01
CA MET A 170 -13.88 -3.46 10.31
C MET A 170 -15.15 -2.64 10.52
N LYS A 171 -15.72 -2.73 11.72
CA LYS A 171 -16.80 -1.88 12.21
C LYS A 171 -16.47 -1.41 13.62
N GLU A 172 -16.60 -0.11 13.88
CA GLU A 172 -16.40 0.50 15.21
C GLU A 172 -15.05 0.18 15.88
N GLY A 173 -14.01 -0.11 15.08
CA GLY A 173 -12.66 -0.42 15.57
C GLY A 173 -12.37 -1.91 15.71
N GLU A 174 -13.34 -2.78 15.51
CA GLU A 174 -13.22 -4.23 15.60
C GLU A 174 -13.23 -4.89 14.23
N ILE A 175 -12.51 -6.00 14.09
CA ILE A 175 -12.60 -6.88 12.92
C ILE A 175 -13.82 -7.78 13.12
N VAL A 176 -14.85 -7.58 12.31
CA VAL A 176 -16.14 -8.32 12.44
C VAL A 176 -16.26 -9.46 11.43
N TYR A 177 -15.60 -9.37 10.28
CA TYR A 177 -15.50 -10.43 9.28
C TYR A 177 -14.10 -10.50 8.73
N GLN A 178 -13.65 -11.71 8.42
CA GLN A 178 -12.36 -11.95 7.78
C GLN A 178 -12.41 -13.24 6.95
N GLY A 179 -11.66 -13.31 5.87
CA GLY A 179 -11.59 -14.46 4.98
C GLY A 179 -11.25 -14.06 3.56
N THR A 180 -11.40 -14.99 2.63
CA THR A 180 -11.32 -14.69 1.19
C THR A 180 -12.43 -13.70 0.81
N PRO A 181 -12.31 -12.97 -0.29
CA PRO A 181 -13.37 -12.06 -0.74
C PRO A 181 -14.74 -12.72 -0.82
N LYS A 182 -14.81 -13.96 -1.30
CA LYS A 182 -16.07 -14.71 -1.46
C LYS A 182 -16.71 -15.10 -0.15
N GLU A 183 -15.90 -15.42 0.87
CA GLU A 183 -16.37 -15.74 2.21
C GLU A 183 -16.79 -14.50 2.99
N THR A 184 -16.13 -13.37 2.70
CA THR A 184 -16.25 -12.15 3.51
C THR A 184 -17.33 -11.21 2.98
N ILE A 185 -17.50 -11.12 1.64
CA ILE A 185 -18.47 -10.19 1.02
C ILE A 185 -19.76 -10.91 0.69
N THR A 186 -20.70 -10.79 1.61
CA THR A 186 -22.06 -11.33 1.50
C THR A 186 -23.10 -10.22 1.76
N PRO A 187 -24.36 -10.38 1.36
CA PRO A 187 -25.42 -9.42 1.70
C PRO A 187 -25.49 -9.14 3.21
N GLU A 188 -25.32 -10.18 4.04
CA GLU A 188 -25.37 -10.10 5.50
C GLU A 188 -24.21 -9.26 6.05
N SER A 189 -22.97 -9.50 5.57
CA SER A 189 -21.80 -8.75 6.03
C SER A 189 -21.87 -7.27 5.59
N LEU A 190 -22.36 -7.00 4.37
CA LEU A 190 -22.53 -5.63 3.87
C LEU A 190 -23.62 -4.90 4.67
N GLN A 191 -24.74 -5.56 4.99
CA GLN A 191 -25.77 -4.99 5.86
C GLN A 191 -25.23 -4.73 7.26
N ALA A 192 -24.48 -5.67 7.84
CA ALA A 192 -23.97 -5.56 9.19
C ALA A 192 -22.91 -4.44 9.33
N VAL A 193 -22.00 -4.31 8.35
CA VAL A 193 -20.87 -3.38 8.42
C VAL A 193 -21.22 -1.99 7.90
N TYR A 194 -21.91 -1.93 6.75
CA TYR A 194 -22.19 -0.67 6.03
C TYR A 194 -23.63 -0.20 6.13
N GLY A 195 -24.55 -1.04 6.66
CA GLY A 195 -25.96 -0.69 6.80
C GLY A 195 -26.73 -0.69 5.48
N VAL A 196 -26.20 -1.32 4.42
CA VAL A 196 -26.79 -1.30 3.08
C VAL A 196 -27.35 -2.66 2.69
N GLN A 197 -28.56 -2.65 2.14
CA GLN A 197 -29.12 -3.85 1.51
C GLN A 197 -28.46 -4.06 0.15
N SER A 198 -28.11 -5.28 -0.16
CA SER A 198 -27.39 -5.59 -1.40
C SER A 198 -27.66 -7.01 -1.89
N LYS A 199 -27.44 -7.21 -3.18
CA LYS A 199 -27.32 -8.52 -3.80
C LYS A 199 -25.89 -8.69 -4.30
N VAL A 200 -25.24 -9.77 -3.89
CA VAL A 200 -23.86 -10.11 -4.29
C VAL A 200 -23.91 -11.31 -5.22
N THR A 201 -23.32 -11.16 -6.40
CA THR A 201 -23.11 -12.24 -7.37
C THR A 201 -21.64 -12.30 -7.75
N TRP A 202 -21.18 -13.48 -8.16
CA TRP A 202 -19.79 -13.70 -8.54
C TRP A 202 -19.73 -14.16 -9.98
N THR A 203 -18.82 -13.54 -10.77
CA THR A 203 -18.56 -13.96 -12.14
C THR A 203 -17.75 -15.27 -12.16
N GLU A 204 -17.62 -15.89 -13.34
CA GLU A 204 -16.76 -17.06 -13.53
C GLU A 204 -15.31 -16.78 -13.16
N ASP A 205 -14.81 -15.55 -13.41
CA ASP A 205 -13.48 -15.07 -13.00
C ASP A 205 -13.39 -14.65 -11.52
N GLN A 206 -14.37 -15.07 -10.68
CA GLN A 206 -14.44 -14.79 -9.24
C GLN A 206 -14.44 -13.28 -8.88
N GLN A 207 -14.96 -12.43 -9.77
CA GLN A 207 -15.13 -11.01 -9.47
C GLN A 207 -16.51 -10.77 -8.83
N ALA A 208 -16.52 -9.98 -7.75
CA ALA A 208 -17.75 -9.60 -7.08
C ALA A 208 -18.52 -8.56 -7.91
N MET A 209 -19.82 -8.80 -8.09
CA MET A 209 -20.78 -7.81 -8.59
C MET A 209 -21.75 -7.49 -7.46
N ILE A 210 -21.72 -6.26 -6.98
CA ILE A 210 -22.51 -5.80 -5.84
C ILE A 210 -23.57 -4.83 -6.37
N HIS A 211 -24.83 -5.20 -6.19
CA HIS A 211 -25.98 -4.34 -6.49
C HIS A 211 -26.56 -3.85 -5.16
N TYR A 212 -26.53 -2.57 -4.93
CA TYR A 212 -27.19 -1.92 -3.78
C TYR A 212 -28.67 -1.75 -4.09
N LEU A 213 -29.53 -2.03 -3.10
CA LEU A 213 -31.00 -2.03 -3.21
C LEU A 213 -31.59 -0.79 -2.52
#